data_1c7dad27452dc25580439947bfcb40d7
#
_entry.id   1c7dad27452dc25580439947bfcb40d7
#
_cell.length_a   1.000
_cell.length_b   1.000
_cell.length_c   1.000
_cell.angle_alpha   90.00
_cell.angle_beta   90.00
_cell.angle_gamma   90.00
#
_symmetry.space_group_name_H-M   'P 1'
#
loop_
_entity.id
_entity.type
_entity.pdbx_description
1 polymer ?
#
loop_
_entity_poly.entity_id
_entity_poly.type
_entity_poly.pdbx_seq_one_letter_code
_entity_poly.pdbx_strand_id
1 'polypeptide(L)'
;MIQVIQLKGKDKHLYQLLAPLVMDPDVIRANNNYPFKTSEDFVWYIAIDNRDVIGFIPVEQKSGKKAVINNYYVAAVDEKRKEILSLLLSSVVTAFIPAGWTLNSVTLIQDKEIFEKFEFVSMDKKWTRYVKMYR
;
A
#
# COMPACT_ATOMS: atom_id res chain seq x y z
N MET A 1 7.71 12.38 -13.94
CA MET A 1 8.25 11.04 -13.65
C MET A 1 7.84 10.61 -12.24
N ILE A 2 7.35 9.40 -12.11
CA ILE A 2 6.89 8.87 -10.82
C ILE A 2 8.09 8.31 -10.05
N GLN A 3 8.24 8.73 -8.80
CA GLN A 3 9.25 8.20 -7.90
C GLN A 3 8.55 7.54 -6.71
N VAL A 4 9.13 6.46 -6.20
CA VAL A 4 8.66 5.82 -4.97
C VAL A 4 9.70 6.06 -3.90
N ILE A 5 9.27 6.67 -2.80
CA ILE A 5 10.12 6.89 -1.63
C ILE A 5 9.63 6.02 -0.48
N GLN A 6 10.51 5.78 0.49
CA GLN A 6 10.22 4.97 1.66
C GLN A 6 10.44 5.82 2.91
N LEU A 7 9.43 5.85 3.79
CA LEU A 7 9.52 6.53 5.07
C LEU A 7 9.08 5.61 6.19
N LYS A 8 9.76 5.69 7.33
CA LYS A 8 9.33 4.97 8.53
C LYS A 8 8.07 5.60 9.09
N GLY A 9 7.24 4.80 9.74
CA GLY A 9 5.93 5.23 10.21
C GLY A 9 5.93 6.36 11.23
N LYS A 10 7.06 6.57 11.93
CA LYS A 10 7.22 7.69 12.87
C LYS A 10 8.11 8.80 12.35
N ASP A 11 8.46 8.78 11.07
CA ASP A 11 9.23 9.86 10.47
C ASP A 11 8.40 11.15 10.54
N LYS A 12 9.03 12.22 11.06
CA LYS A 12 8.34 13.50 11.24
C LYS A 12 7.85 14.12 9.93
N HIS A 13 8.45 13.75 8.79
CA HIS A 13 8.05 14.26 7.49
C HIS A 13 6.84 13.52 6.91
N LEU A 14 6.53 12.34 7.43
CA LEU A 14 5.45 11.50 6.90
C LEU A 14 4.10 12.21 6.97
N TYR A 15 3.76 12.76 8.13
CA TYR A 15 2.48 13.44 8.32
C TYR A 15 2.36 14.66 7.40
N GLN A 16 3.42 15.46 7.31
CA GLN A 16 3.41 16.65 6.45
C GLN A 16 3.15 16.29 5.00
N LEU A 17 3.76 15.18 4.55
CA LEU A 17 3.62 14.73 3.17
C LEU A 17 2.25 14.14 2.89
N LEU A 18 1.68 13.38 3.82
CA LEU A 18 0.45 12.62 3.60
C LEU A 18 -0.81 13.30 4.10
N ALA A 19 -0.71 14.30 4.97
CA ALA A 19 -1.89 14.91 5.60
C ALA A 19 -2.97 15.35 4.60
N PRO A 20 -2.64 15.97 3.46
CA PRO A 20 -3.67 16.37 2.51
C PRO A 20 -4.52 15.21 1.99
N LEU A 21 -3.95 13.99 1.94
CA LEU A 21 -4.67 12.80 1.50
C LEU A 21 -5.34 12.07 2.65
N VAL A 22 -4.60 11.76 3.72
CA VAL A 22 -5.15 10.94 4.81
C VAL A 22 -6.23 11.66 5.61
N MET A 23 -6.30 12.97 5.50
CA MET A 23 -7.34 13.79 6.13
C MET A 23 -8.49 14.12 5.18
N ASP A 24 -8.38 13.78 3.90
CA ASP A 24 -9.41 14.04 2.90
C ASP A 24 -10.57 13.06 3.08
N PRO A 25 -11.82 13.55 3.28
CA PRO A 25 -12.96 12.67 3.46
C PRO A 25 -13.20 11.71 2.28
N ASP A 26 -12.90 12.11 1.06
CA ASP A 26 -13.07 11.25 -0.11
C ASP A 26 -12.06 10.11 -0.12
N VAL A 27 -10.84 10.38 0.31
CA VAL A 27 -9.79 9.36 0.43
C VAL A 27 -10.14 8.37 1.54
N ILE A 28 -10.61 8.86 2.69
CA ILE A 28 -11.04 8.00 3.79
C ILE A 28 -12.22 7.13 3.36
N ARG A 29 -13.16 7.70 2.61
CA ARG A 29 -14.32 6.97 2.09
C ARG A 29 -13.89 5.87 1.12
N ALA A 30 -12.89 6.13 0.29
CA ALA A 30 -12.32 5.11 -0.59
C ALA A 30 -11.66 3.98 0.19
N ASN A 31 -11.24 4.24 1.42
CA ASN A 31 -10.69 3.23 2.33
C ASN A 31 -11.77 2.65 3.25
N ASN A 32 -12.98 2.51 2.76
CA ASN A 32 -14.12 1.93 3.47
C ASN A 32 -14.42 2.65 4.80
N ASN A 33 -14.23 3.96 4.83
CA ASN A 33 -14.42 4.85 5.98
C ASN A 33 -13.48 4.57 7.16
N TYR A 34 -12.40 3.82 6.94
CA TYR A 34 -11.38 3.63 7.97
C TYR A 34 -10.34 4.74 7.90
N PRO A 35 -10.02 5.37 9.02
CA PRO A 35 -8.91 6.33 9.04
C PRO A 35 -7.58 5.61 8.87
N PHE A 36 -6.62 6.28 8.24
CA PHE A 36 -5.27 5.77 8.11
C PHE A 36 -4.53 5.95 9.43
N LYS A 37 -3.71 4.97 9.79
CA LYS A 37 -2.93 5.00 11.03
C LYS A 37 -1.49 4.60 10.76
N THR A 38 -0.61 5.02 11.63
CA THR A 38 0.79 4.66 11.56
C THR A 38 1.38 4.49 12.96
N SER A 39 2.51 3.80 13.02
CA SER A 39 3.28 3.62 14.25
C SER A 39 4.73 3.31 13.87
N GLU A 40 5.57 3.06 14.87
CA GLU A 40 6.96 2.66 14.64
C GLU A 40 7.10 1.33 13.89
N ASP A 41 6.02 0.52 13.86
CA ASP A 41 6.01 -0.77 13.15
C ASP A 41 5.69 -0.64 11.66
N PHE A 42 5.39 0.57 11.20
CA PHE A 42 5.03 0.79 9.80
C PHE A 42 6.22 1.31 8.99
N VAL A 43 6.22 0.88 7.72
CA VAL A 43 7.05 1.48 6.67
C VAL A 43 6.10 1.88 5.55
N TRP A 44 6.19 3.13 5.12
CA TRP A 44 5.33 3.67 4.07
C TRP A 44 6.08 3.78 2.76
N TYR A 45 5.51 3.23 1.71
CA TYR A 45 5.98 3.38 0.34
C TYR A 45 5.07 4.38 -0.34
N ILE A 46 5.66 5.46 -0.85
CA ILE A 46 4.89 6.62 -1.31
C ILE A 46 5.30 6.95 -2.74
N ALA A 47 4.32 6.98 -3.64
CA ALA A 47 4.52 7.35 -5.03
C ALA A 47 4.29 8.84 -5.19
N ILE A 48 5.27 9.53 -5.77
CA ILE A 48 5.25 10.97 -5.97
C ILE A 48 5.49 11.27 -7.44
N ASP A 49 4.65 12.13 -8.02
CA ASP A 49 4.83 12.65 -9.37
C ASP A 49 4.91 14.17 -9.27
N ASN A 50 6.06 14.73 -9.68
CA ASN A 50 6.42 16.12 -9.52
C ASN A 50 6.51 16.52 -8.04
N ARG A 51 5.48 16.91 -7.39
CA ARG A 51 5.45 17.21 -5.95
C ARG A 51 4.20 16.64 -5.29
N ASP A 52 3.41 15.94 -6.09
CA ASP A 52 2.14 15.42 -5.62
C ASP A 52 2.26 13.97 -5.22
N VAL A 53 1.72 13.63 -4.05
CA VAL A 53 1.56 12.24 -3.64
C VAL A 53 0.39 11.67 -4.43
N ILE A 54 0.67 10.62 -5.21
CA ILE A 54 -0.33 10.00 -6.07
C ILE A 54 -0.73 8.60 -5.61
N GLY A 55 -0.11 8.10 -4.56
CA GLY A 55 -0.46 6.81 -3.97
C GLY A 55 0.49 6.42 -2.86
N PHE A 56 0.09 5.43 -2.06
CA PHE A 56 0.94 4.91 -1.00
C PHE A 56 0.52 3.51 -0.60
N ILE A 57 1.49 2.75 -0.08
CA ILE A 57 1.26 1.46 0.55
C ILE A 57 1.90 1.50 1.94
N PRO A 58 1.10 1.54 3.01
CA PRO A 58 1.63 1.35 4.36
C PRO A 58 1.82 -0.14 4.63
N VAL A 59 2.99 -0.52 5.09
CA VAL A 59 3.31 -1.92 5.41
C VAL A 59 3.56 -2.02 6.90
N GLU A 60 2.74 -2.80 7.58
CA GLU A 60 2.90 -3.04 9.02
C GLU A 60 3.78 -4.27 9.22
N GLN A 61 4.87 -4.10 9.99
CA GLN A 61 5.81 -5.17 10.30
C GLN A 61 5.40 -5.80 11.63
N LYS A 62 5.20 -7.12 11.60
CA LYS A 62 4.80 -7.90 12.78
C LYS A 62 5.90 -8.90 13.14
N SER A 63 5.82 -9.47 14.35
CA SER A 63 6.78 -10.46 14.81
C SER A 63 6.80 -11.68 13.90
N GLY A 64 7.96 -12.36 13.82
CA GLY A 64 8.13 -13.52 12.96
C GLY A 64 8.31 -13.16 11.49
N LYS A 65 8.77 -11.96 11.20
CA LYS A 65 8.98 -11.47 9.83
C LYS A 65 7.71 -11.58 8.98
N LYS A 66 6.60 -11.14 9.54
CA LYS A 66 5.32 -11.04 8.84
C LYS A 66 5.02 -9.59 8.56
N ALA A 67 4.75 -9.25 7.32
CA ALA A 67 4.41 -7.91 6.90
C ALA A 67 3.00 -7.90 6.31
N VAL A 68 2.22 -6.87 6.65
CA VAL A 68 0.82 -6.76 6.24
C VAL A 68 0.63 -5.47 5.48
N ILE A 69 0.08 -5.60 4.27
CA ILE A 69 -0.37 -4.47 3.46
C ILE A 69 -1.85 -4.27 3.75
N ASN A 70 -2.20 -3.09 4.21
CA ASN A 70 -3.57 -2.75 4.52
C ASN A 70 -3.76 -1.26 4.28
N ASN A 71 -4.96 -0.87 3.83
CA ASN A 71 -5.31 0.55 3.66
C ASN A 71 -4.42 1.30 2.66
N TYR A 72 -3.97 0.65 1.60
CA TYR A 72 -3.25 1.34 0.54
C TYR A 72 -4.19 2.21 -0.31
N TYR A 73 -3.64 3.20 -0.98
CA TYR A 73 -4.42 4.14 -1.78
C TYR A 73 -3.67 4.53 -3.06
N VAL A 74 -4.40 4.66 -4.16
CA VAL A 74 -3.87 5.15 -5.44
C VAL A 74 -4.85 6.18 -6.00
N ALA A 75 -4.35 7.38 -6.26
CA ALA A 75 -5.14 8.52 -6.76
C ALA A 75 -5.27 8.48 -8.29
N ALA A 76 -5.74 7.36 -8.83
CA ALA A 76 -5.89 7.19 -10.28
C ALA A 76 -6.80 5.99 -10.56
N VAL A 77 -7.24 5.88 -11.81
CA VAL A 77 -8.05 4.77 -12.28
C VAL A 77 -7.41 4.13 -13.51
N ASP A 78 -7.90 2.96 -13.91
CA ASP A 78 -7.53 2.25 -15.14
C ASP A 78 -6.02 2.03 -15.27
N GLU A 79 -5.45 2.31 -16.44
CA GLU A 79 -4.05 2.03 -16.74
C GLU A 79 -3.08 2.82 -15.84
N LYS A 80 -3.44 4.07 -15.52
CA LYS A 80 -2.60 4.88 -14.62
C LYS A 80 -2.55 4.29 -13.22
N ARG A 81 -3.67 3.77 -12.74
CA ARG A 81 -3.73 3.07 -11.45
C ARG A 81 -2.81 1.84 -11.46
N LYS A 82 -2.87 1.05 -12.53
CA LYS A 82 -2.02 -0.15 -12.66
C LYS A 82 -0.54 0.21 -12.64
N GLU A 83 -0.16 1.27 -13.34
CA GLU A 83 1.22 1.74 -13.36
C GLU A 83 1.71 2.13 -11.97
N ILE A 84 0.94 2.97 -11.27
CA ILE A 84 1.31 3.46 -9.95
C ILE A 84 1.39 2.31 -8.94
N LEU A 85 0.36 1.47 -8.91
CA LEU A 85 0.31 0.35 -7.98
C LEU A 85 1.42 -0.65 -8.24
N SER A 86 1.75 -0.90 -9.51
CA SER A 86 2.86 -1.79 -9.87
C SER A 86 4.20 -1.25 -9.38
N LEU A 87 4.44 0.05 -9.50
CA LEU A 87 5.66 0.67 -8.99
C LEU A 87 5.75 0.54 -7.47
N LEU A 88 4.66 0.79 -6.77
CA LEU A 88 4.60 0.66 -5.32
C LEU A 88 4.84 -0.79 -4.87
N LEU A 89 4.14 -1.74 -5.48
CA LEU A 89 4.29 -3.16 -5.15
C LEU A 89 5.69 -3.67 -5.44
N SER A 90 6.28 -3.25 -6.56
CA SER A 90 7.65 -3.62 -6.89
C SER A 90 8.62 -3.20 -5.77
N SER A 91 8.45 -1.99 -5.26
CA SER A 91 9.29 -1.49 -4.15
C SER A 91 9.10 -2.30 -2.88
N VAL A 92 7.85 -2.64 -2.53
CA VAL A 92 7.55 -3.44 -1.34
C VAL A 92 8.14 -4.85 -1.47
N VAL A 93 7.87 -5.52 -2.58
CA VAL A 93 8.33 -6.90 -2.80
C VAL A 93 9.85 -6.96 -2.80
N THR A 94 10.51 -6.01 -3.46
CA THR A 94 11.97 -5.97 -3.52
C THR A 94 12.60 -5.74 -2.14
N ALA A 95 11.93 -4.97 -1.28
CA ALA A 95 12.45 -4.71 0.07
C ALA A 95 12.23 -5.89 1.02
N PHE A 96 11.10 -6.57 0.95
CA PHE A 96 10.71 -7.54 1.96
C PHE A 96 11.01 -9.00 1.61
N ILE A 97 10.78 -9.40 0.37
CA ILE A 97 10.92 -10.82 0.01
C ILE A 97 12.37 -11.32 0.11
N PRO A 98 13.38 -10.61 -0.45
CA PRO A 98 14.77 -11.08 -0.31
C PRO A 98 15.26 -11.08 1.14
N ALA A 99 14.65 -10.26 2.01
CA ALA A 99 15.00 -10.19 3.42
C ALA A 99 14.32 -11.28 4.26
N GLY A 100 13.53 -12.17 3.63
CA GLY A 100 12.92 -13.31 4.30
C GLY A 100 11.57 -13.05 4.94
N TRP A 101 10.91 -11.95 4.57
CA TRP A 101 9.57 -11.63 5.09
C TRP A 101 8.49 -12.34 4.27
N THR A 102 7.39 -12.68 4.95
CA THR A 102 6.15 -13.04 4.26
C THR A 102 5.28 -11.80 4.15
N LEU A 103 4.52 -11.70 3.06
CA LEU A 103 3.62 -10.59 2.82
C LEU A 103 2.17 -11.07 2.81
N ASN A 104 1.31 -10.36 3.53
CA ASN A 104 -0.14 -10.53 3.48
C ASN A 104 -0.75 -9.21 3.04
N SER A 105 -1.83 -9.26 2.30
CA SER A 105 -2.50 -8.05 1.82
C SER A 105 -4.01 -8.19 1.86
N VAL A 106 -4.67 -7.16 2.34
CA VAL A 106 -6.11 -6.98 2.14
C VAL A 106 -6.24 -6.13 0.87
N THR A 107 -6.53 -6.80 -0.23
CA THR A 107 -6.44 -6.24 -1.58
C THR A 107 -7.83 -5.92 -2.12
N LEU A 108 -7.99 -4.75 -2.73
CA LEU A 108 -9.21 -4.45 -3.46
C LEU A 108 -9.37 -5.46 -4.60
N ILE A 109 -10.58 -5.96 -4.80
CA ILE A 109 -10.84 -6.98 -5.82
C ILE A 109 -10.39 -6.49 -7.21
N GLN A 110 -10.59 -5.21 -7.52
CA GLN A 110 -10.17 -4.63 -8.79
C GLN A 110 -8.67 -4.70 -9.01
N ASP A 111 -7.87 -4.81 -7.96
CA ASP A 111 -6.41 -4.83 -8.04
C ASP A 111 -5.82 -6.25 -7.97
N LYS A 112 -6.66 -7.26 -7.86
CA LYS A 112 -6.22 -8.65 -7.67
C LYS A 112 -5.21 -9.09 -8.72
N GLU A 113 -5.46 -8.79 -9.99
CA GLU A 113 -4.58 -9.20 -11.08
C GLU A 113 -3.19 -8.57 -10.97
N ILE A 114 -3.11 -7.34 -10.49
CA ILE A 114 -1.82 -6.66 -10.30
C ILE A 114 -1.01 -7.37 -9.22
N PHE A 115 -1.65 -7.71 -8.10
CA PHE A 115 -0.99 -8.44 -7.03
C PHE A 115 -0.54 -9.84 -7.50
N GLU A 116 -1.34 -10.52 -8.32
CA GLU A 116 -0.99 -11.81 -8.88
C GLU A 116 0.26 -11.75 -9.76
N LYS A 117 0.48 -10.66 -10.48
CA LYS A 117 1.70 -10.46 -11.26
C LYS A 117 2.94 -10.37 -10.40
N PHE A 118 2.80 -10.02 -9.13
CA PHE A 118 3.88 -10.02 -8.16
C PHE A 118 3.90 -11.30 -7.31
N GLU A 119 3.28 -12.36 -7.83
CA GLU A 119 3.27 -13.71 -7.25
C GLU A 119 2.48 -13.83 -5.95
N PHE A 120 1.56 -12.92 -5.70
CA PHE A 120 0.60 -13.08 -4.62
C PHE A 120 -0.47 -14.09 -5.05
N VAL A 121 -0.93 -14.90 -4.10
CA VAL A 121 -2.04 -15.83 -4.31
C VAL A 121 -3.19 -15.48 -3.40
N SER A 122 -4.42 -15.65 -3.90
CA SER A 122 -5.60 -15.36 -3.10
C SER A 122 -5.90 -16.50 -2.13
N MET A 123 -6.32 -16.15 -0.93
CA MET A 123 -6.84 -17.08 0.06
C MET A 123 -8.36 -17.23 -0.16
N ASP A 124 -8.94 -18.30 0.40
CA ASP A 124 -10.38 -18.57 0.28
C ASP A 124 -11.22 -17.62 1.15
N LYS A 125 -10.72 -16.42 1.41
CA LYS A 125 -11.40 -15.45 2.24
C LYS A 125 -11.64 -14.18 1.45
N LYS A 126 -12.91 -13.87 1.20
CA LYS A 126 -13.34 -12.71 0.43
C LYS A 126 -14.36 -11.91 1.21
N TRP A 127 -14.31 -10.60 1.02
CA TRP A 127 -15.35 -9.66 1.45
C TRP A 127 -15.94 -9.01 0.21
N THR A 128 -16.97 -8.22 0.37
CA THR A 128 -17.69 -7.59 -0.77
C THR A 128 -16.74 -6.81 -1.70
N ARG A 129 -15.75 -6.12 -1.15
CA ARG A 129 -14.85 -5.24 -1.90
C ARG A 129 -13.39 -5.69 -1.88
N TYR A 130 -13.06 -6.66 -1.07
CA TYR A 130 -11.67 -7.04 -0.81
C TYR A 130 -11.47 -8.54 -0.92
N VAL A 131 -10.25 -8.92 -1.23
CA VAL A 131 -9.80 -10.31 -1.19
C VAL A 131 -8.50 -10.35 -0.40
N LYS A 132 -8.36 -11.37 0.44
CA LYS A 132 -7.12 -11.55 1.18
C LYS A 132 -6.12 -12.30 0.32
N MET A 133 -4.90 -11.76 0.21
CA MET A 133 -3.84 -12.34 -0.60
C MET A 133 -2.56 -12.46 0.22
N TYR A 134 -1.69 -13.38 -0.19
CA TYR A 134 -0.41 -13.58 0.49
C TYR A 134 0.68 -14.01 -0.49
N ARG A 135 1.89 -13.74 -0.06
CA ARG A 135 3.08 -14.18 -0.78
C ARG A 135 4.16 -14.62 0.20
#